data_5ca1912aa923af9e6bacff72afcf48fb
#
_entry.id   5ca1912aa923af9e6bacff72afcf48fb
#
_cell.length_a   1.000
_cell.length_b   1.000
_cell.length_c   1.000
_cell.angle_alpha   90.00
_cell.angle_beta   90.00
_cell.angle_gamma   90.00
#
_symmetry.space_group_name_H-M   'P 1'
#
loop_
_entity.id
_entity.type
_entity.pdbx_description
1 polymer ?
#
loop_
_entity_poly.entity_id
_entity_poly.type
_entity_poly.pdbx_seq_one_letter_code
_entity_poly.pdbx_strand_id
1 'polypeptide(L)'
;RDRQEGSLQGRSRARCGEVVDVDVPADVFRQIVDKQFGGDLEQVVRLYYGRLRRMLELGGFDIVGHADKMHYNAACYRPGLLDEVWYDTLVKEYFEDIAARGYQVEINTKSYHDLGTFYPNGRYFPLLRGLGIRVQVNSDSHYPERINSGRPEALRALKQAGYETVMEMYNGVWQEMPIVL
;
A
#
# COMPACT_ATOMS: atom_id res chain seq x y z
N ARG A 1 20.13 -29.58 41.84
CA ARG A 1 18.88 -28.82 41.64
C ARG A 1 18.81 -28.50 40.17
N ASP A 2 18.20 -29.42 39.43
CA ASP A 2 18.01 -29.39 38.00
C ASP A 2 16.91 -28.39 37.66
N ARG A 3 17.20 -27.46 36.79
CA ARG A 3 16.18 -26.71 36.06
C ARG A 3 16.08 -27.31 34.67
N GLN A 4 14.99 -28.01 34.43
CA GLN A 4 14.59 -28.47 33.12
C GLN A 4 14.31 -27.26 32.23
N GLU A 5 15.09 -27.12 31.17
CA GLU A 5 14.78 -26.27 30.05
C GLU A 5 13.68 -26.95 29.22
N GLY A 6 12.46 -26.49 29.40
CA GLY A 6 11.31 -26.90 28.58
C GLY A 6 11.42 -26.31 27.17
N SER A 7 11.58 -27.19 26.18
CA SER A 7 11.54 -26.85 24.78
C SER A 7 10.17 -26.28 24.41
N LEU A 8 10.11 -24.99 24.13
CA LEU A 8 8.93 -24.35 23.56
C LEU A 8 8.90 -24.58 22.05
N GLN A 9 8.51 -25.76 21.62
CA GLN A 9 7.96 -26.01 20.28
C GLN A 9 6.50 -25.56 20.27
N GLY A 10 6.28 -24.24 20.26
CA GLY A 10 4.98 -23.63 20.06
C GLY A 10 4.81 -23.21 18.62
N ARG A 11 3.91 -23.87 17.88
CA ARG A 11 3.37 -23.36 16.62
C ARG A 11 2.84 -21.94 16.87
N SER A 12 3.53 -20.92 16.35
CA SER A 12 3.07 -19.54 16.44
C SER A 12 1.87 -19.35 15.50
N ARG A 13 0.66 -19.57 16.04
CA ARG A 13 -0.53 -18.96 15.42
C ARG A 13 -0.37 -17.46 15.60
N ALA A 14 -0.35 -16.70 14.49
CA ALA A 14 -0.39 -15.25 14.54
C ALA A 14 -1.51 -14.80 15.47
N ARG A 15 -1.15 -14.16 16.59
CA ARG A 15 -2.13 -13.67 17.57
C ARG A 15 -2.74 -12.38 17.04
N CYS A 16 -4.01 -12.17 17.25
CA CYS A 16 -4.66 -10.88 17.04
C CYS A 16 -3.88 -9.81 17.82
N GLY A 17 -3.08 -8.97 17.12
CA GLY A 17 -2.16 -8.00 17.74
C GLY A 17 -0.74 -7.98 17.16
N GLU A 18 -0.31 -9.00 16.41
CA GLU A 18 1.01 -8.99 15.76
C GLU A 18 1.05 -7.92 14.65
N VAL A 19 2.02 -7.02 14.75
CA VAL A 19 2.28 -6.00 13.74
C VAL A 19 3.14 -6.62 12.65
N VAL A 20 2.65 -6.64 11.41
CA VAL A 20 3.47 -6.98 10.24
C VAL A 20 4.10 -5.70 9.74
N ASP A 21 5.40 -5.58 9.87
CA ASP A 21 6.14 -4.49 9.26
C ASP A 21 6.32 -4.79 7.77
N VAL A 22 5.69 -3.98 6.92
CA VAL A 22 5.75 -4.11 5.46
C VAL A 22 6.68 -3.08 4.82
N ASP A 23 7.09 -2.05 5.57
CA ASP A 23 8.00 -1.00 5.11
C ASP A 23 9.45 -1.31 5.51
N VAL A 24 9.88 -2.50 5.14
CA VAL A 24 11.22 -3.04 5.39
C VAL A 24 11.87 -3.50 4.09
N PRO A 25 13.19 -3.69 4.04
CA PRO A 25 13.86 -4.33 2.91
C PRO A 25 13.27 -5.71 2.58
N ALA A 26 13.28 -6.09 1.30
CA ALA A 26 12.62 -7.32 0.83
C ALA A 26 13.16 -8.61 1.49
N ASP A 27 14.44 -8.64 1.83
CA ASP A 27 15.06 -9.77 2.55
C ASP A 27 14.56 -9.86 4.00
N VAL A 28 14.34 -8.73 4.67
CA VAL A 28 13.74 -8.67 6.01
C VAL A 28 12.27 -9.10 5.95
N PHE A 29 11.51 -8.62 4.95
CA PHE A 29 10.13 -9.05 4.73
C PHE A 29 10.04 -10.57 4.53
N ARG A 30 10.95 -11.14 3.72
CA ARG A 30 11.05 -12.61 3.54
C ARG A 30 11.25 -13.32 4.88
N GLN A 31 12.16 -12.84 5.72
CA GLN A 31 12.39 -13.44 7.04
C GLN A 31 11.15 -13.36 7.94
N ILE A 32 10.37 -12.28 7.88
CA ILE A 32 9.11 -12.13 8.61
C ILE A 32 8.12 -13.22 8.15
N VAL A 33 7.89 -13.34 6.84
CA VAL A 33 6.98 -14.35 6.27
C VAL A 33 7.42 -15.76 6.66
N ASP A 34 8.69 -16.10 6.48
CA ASP A 34 9.19 -17.46 6.73
C ASP A 34 9.17 -17.81 8.22
N LYS A 35 9.66 -16.93 9.11
CA LYS A 35 9.84 -17.23 10.52
C LYS A 35 8.59 -17.04 11.37
N GLN A 36 7.78 -16.01 11.08
CA GLN A 36 6.61 -15.69 11.89
C GLN A 36 5.33 -16.34 11.35
N PHE A 37 5.25 -16.55 10.03
CA PHE A 37 4.07 -17.07 9.35
C PHE A 37 4.30 -18.42 8.66
N GLY A 38 5.47 -19.04 8.86
CA GLY A 38 5.77 -20.36 8.29
C GLY A 38 5.77 -20.42 6.76
N GLY A 39 6.05 -19.29 6.09
CA GLY A 39 6.03 -19.15 4.64
C GLY A 39 4.64 -18.84 4.05
N ASP A 40 3.62 -18.67 4.89
CA ASP A 40 2.25 -18.34 4.44
C ASP A 40 2.10 -16.85 4.11
N LEU A 41 2.49 -16.49 2.88
CA LEU A 41 2.35 -15.13 2.37
C LEU A 41 0.88 -14.69 2.29
N GLU A 42 -0.03 -15.60 1.95
CA GLU A 42 -1.45 -15.26 1.84
C GLU A 42 -2.02 -14.81 3.19
N GLN A 43 -1.66 -15.49 4.27
CA GLN A 43 -2.02 -15.07 5.62
C GLN A 43 -1.51 -13.66 5.93
N VAL A 44 -0.26 -13.35 5.57
CA VAL A 44 0.34 -12.03 5.80
C VAL A 44 -0.40 -10.94 5.03
N VAL A 45 -0.70 -11.18 3.75
CA VAL A 45 -1.42 -10.25 2.88
C VAL A 45 -2.84 -9.99 3.41
N ARG A 46 -3.57 -11.05 3.73
CA ARG A 46 -4.94 -10.93 4.27
C ARG A 46 -4.97 -10.19 5.61
N LEU A 47 -3.99 -10.42 6.46
CA LEU A 47 -3.86 -9.69 7.73
C LEU A 47 -3.61 -8.19 7.50
N TYR A 48 -2.73 -7.85 6.55
CA TYR A 48 -2.43 -6.47 6.18
C TYR A 48 -3.68 -5.73 5.70
N TYR A 49 -4.37 -6.24 4.66
CA TYR A 49 -5.57 -5.60 4.13
C TYR A 49 -6.72 -5.61 5.14
N GLY A 50 -6.86 -6.64 5.97
CA GLY A 50 -7.84 -6.67 7.05
C GLY A 50 -7.64 -5.53 8.06
N ARG A 51 -6.39 -5.19 8.38
CA ARG A 51 -6.08 -4.04 9.25
C ARG A 51 -6.31 -2.70 8.57
N LEU A 52 -5.99 -2.57 7.29
CA LEU A 52 -6.29 -1.37 6.52
C LEU A 52 -7.81 -1.13 6.44
N ARG A 53 -8.59 -2.16 6.19
CA ARG A 53 -10.07 -2.06 6.20
C ARG A 53 -10.58 -1.64 7.60
N ARG A 54 -10.02 -2.20 8.67
CA ARG A 54 -10.34 -1.76 10.04
C ARG A 54 -9.98 -0.29 10.28
N MET A 55 -8.85 0.19 9.75
CA MET A 55 -8.48 1.60 9.79
C MET A 55 -9.54 2.47 9.07
N LEU A 56 -10.02 2.05 7.90
CA LEU A 56 -11.09 2.77 7.18
C LEU A 56 -12.39 2.86 8.01
N GLU A 57 -12.73 1.82 8.79
CA GLU A 57 -13.90 1.82 9.67
C GLU A 57 -13.77 2.81 10.82
N LEU A 58 -12.57 2.95 11.37
CA LEU A 58 -12.29 3.89 12.48
C LEU A 58 -12.37 5.34 12.02
N GLY A 59 -11.97 5.64 10.78
CA GLY A 59 -12.00 6.99 10.20
C GLY A 59 -11.07 7.99 10.90
N GLY A 60 -11.40 9.28 10.77
CA GLY A 60 -10.63 10.36 11.39
C GLY A 60 -9.47 10.88 10.55
N PHE A 61 -9.47 10.59 9.25
CA PHE A 61 -8.50 11.07 8.26
C PHE A 61 -9.20 11.33 6.91
N ASP A 62 -8.55 12.10 6.04
CA ASP A 62 -9.08 12.45 4.72
C ASP A 62 -8.48 11.60 3.59
N ILE A 63 -7.25 11.14 3.79
CA ILE A 63 -6.43 10.50 2.75
C ILE A 63 -5.88 9.17 3.27
N VAL A 64 -5.92 8.16 2.42
CA VAL A 64 -5.20 6.90 2.62
C VAL A 64 -3.82 7.03 1.98
N GLY A 65 -2.78 7.06 2.81
CA GLY A 65 -1.39 7.11 2.37
C GLY A 65 -0.91 5.76 1.85
N HIS A 66 -0.06 5.77 0.79
CA HIS A 66 0.58 4.57 0.20
C HIS A 66 -0.25 3.28 0.31
N ALA A 67 -1.51 3.34 -0.16
CA ALA A 67 -2.60 2.40 0.09
C ALA A 67 -2.30 0.92 -0.16
N ASP A 68 -1.26 0.61 -0.94
CA ASP A 68 -0.86 -0.71 -1.40
C ASP A 68 0.66 -0.91 -1.18
N LYS A 69 1.18 -0.41 -0.06
CA LYS A 69 2.62 -0.44 0.25
C LYS A 69 3.22 -1.85 0.21
N MET A 70 2.44 -2.86 0.55
CA MET A 70 2.87 -4.25 0.60
C MET A 70 3.22 -4.84 -0.76
N HIS A 71 2.63 -4.36 -1.87
CA HIS A 71 2.68 -5.05 -3.17
C HIS A 71 4.10 -5.37 -3.63
N TYR A 72 5.05 -4.45 -3.43
CA TYR A 72 6.42 -4.64 -3.88
C TYR A 72 7.10 -5.80 -3.15
N ASN A 73 7.09 -5.79 -1.82
CA ASN A 73 7.71 -6.83 -1.01
C ASN A 73 7.03 -8.18 -1.19
N ALA A 74 5.70 -8.19 -1.32
CA ALA A 74 4.94 -9.40 -1.58
C ALA A 74 5.26 -10.00 -2.97
N ALA A 75 5.41 -9.17 -4.01
CA ALA A 75 5.82 -9.60 -5.34
C ALA A 75 7.30 -10.07 -5.39
N CYS A 76 8.19 -9.46 -4.59
CA CYS A 76 9.57 -9.94 -4.42
C CYS A 76 9.62 -11.31 -3.72
N TYR A 77 8.70 -11.55 -2.79
CA TYR A 77 8.59 -12.85 -2.12
C TYR A 77 8.03 -13.93 -3.04
N ARG A 78 6.94 -13.63 -3.75
CA ARG A 78 6.28 -14.53 -4.72
C ARG A 78 6.10 -13.81 -6.06
N PRO A 79 7.02 -14.03 -7.03
CA PRO A 79 6.83 -13.52 -8.39
C PRO A 79 5.50 -13.98 -9.00
N GLY A 80 4.79 -13.08 -9.67
CA GLY A 80 3.48 -13.35 -10.25
C GLY A 80 2.29 -13.16 -9.31
N LEU A 81 2.52 -12.87 -8.03
CA LEU A 81 1.45 -12.67 -7.02
C LEU A 81 0.40 -11.66 -7.46
N LEU A 82 0.83 -10.56 -8.09
CA LEU A 82 -0.07 -9.48 -8.49
C LEU A 82 -1.09 -9.92 -9.56
N ASP A 83 -0.86 -11.05 -10.22
CA ASP A 83 -1.75 -11.62 -11.24
C ASP A 83 -2.60 -12.78 -10.68
N GLU A 84 -2.39 -13.16 -9.41
CA GLU A 84 -3.22 -14.14 -8.74
C GLU A 84 -4.60 -13.55 -8.43
N VAL A 85 -5.65 -14.28 -8.81
CA VAL A 85 -7.05 -13.81 -8.70
C VAL A 85 -7.41 -13.40 -7.27
N TRP A 86 -7.02 -14.19 -6.27
CA TRP A 86 -7.33 -13.89 -4.87
C TRP A 86 -6.68 -12.59 -4.38
N TYR A 87 -5.43 -12.31 -4.82
CA TYR A 87 -4.73 -11.07 -4.47
C TYR A 87 -5.40 -9.87 -5.12
N ASP A 88 -5.61 -9.94 -6.42
CA ASP A 88 -6.26 -8.87 -7.19
C ASP A 88 -7.68 -8.56 -6.65
N THR A 89 -8.46 -9.60 -6.31
CA THR A 89 -9.78 -9.44 -5.70
C THR A 89 -9.69 -8.70 -4.36
N LEU A 90 -8.77 -9.11 -3.48
CA LEU A 90 -8.59 -8.50 -2.17
C LEU A 90 -8.21 -7.01 -2.25
N VAL A 91 -7.33 -6.67 -3.19
CA VAL A 91 -6.92 -5.27 -3.43
C VAL A 91 -8.08 -4.45 -4.00
N LYS A 92 -8.86 -5.00 -4.93
CA LYS A 92 -10.04 -4.34 -5.50
C LYS A 92 -11.10 -4.06 -4.44
N GLU A 93 -11.44 -5.05 -3.63
CA GLU A 93 -12.37 -4.88 -2.51
C GLU A 93 -11.93 -3.78 -1.54
N TYR A 94 -10.62 -3.68 -1.29
CA TYR A 94 -10.08 -2.61 -0.45
C TYR A 94 -10.27 -1.22 -1.07
N PHE A 95 -10.06 -1.06 -2.38
CA PHE A 95 -10.32 0.21 -3.06
C PHE A 95 -11.82 0.53 -3.15
N GLU A 96 -12.68 -0.46 -3.29
CA GLU A 96 -14.14 -0.29 -3.22
C GLU A 96 -14.56 0.22 -1.83
N ASP A 97 -13.98 -0.29 -0.76
CA ASP A 97 -14.21 0.19 0.61
C ASP A 97 -13.75 1.65 0.80
N ILE A 98 -12.60 2.04 0.21
CA ILE A 98 -12.10 3.42 0.20
C ILE A 98 -13.12 4.34 -0.52
N ALA A 99 -13.56 3.94 -1.71
CA ALA A 99 -14.51 4.70 -2.52
C ALA A 99 -15.86 4.87 -1.80
N ALA A 100 -16.39 3.79 -1.22
CA ALA A 100 -17.66 3.81 -0.50
C ALA A 100 -17.67 4.78 0.69
N ARG A 101 -16.50 5.06 1.28
CA ARG A 101 -16.32 5.99 2.39
C ARG A 101 -15.91 7.39 1.96
N GLY A 102 -15.65 7.61 0.68
CA GLY A 102 -15.28 8.91 0.13
C GLY A 102 -13.87 9.39 0.46
N TYR A 103 -12.99 8.49 0.91
CA TYR A 103 -11.60 8.85 1.16
C TYR A 103 -10.85 9.12 -0.13
N GLN A 104 -9.84 9.99 -0.04
CA GLN A 104 -8.85 10.19 -1.10
C GLN A 104 -7.75 9.14 -0.99
N VAL A 105 -7.02 8.92 -2.08
CA VAL A 105 -5.84 8.05 -2.11
C VAL A 105 -4.61 8.86 -2.50
N GLU A 106 -3.55 8.70 -1.72
CA GLU A 106 -2.24 9.20 -2.09
C GLU A 106 -1.61 8.32 -3.17
N ILE A 107 -1.15 8.94 -4.24
CA ILE A 107 -0.20 8.33 -5.18
C ILE A 107 1.20 8.70 -4.69
N ASN A 108 1.80 7.79 -3.95
CA ASN A 108 3.11 7.98 -3.34
C ASN A 108 4.20 7.62 -4.34
N THR A 109 5.13 8.55 -4.58
CA THR A 109 6.20 8.40 -5.59
C THR A 109 7.57 8.09 -4.99
N LYS A 110 7.68 7.93 -3.66
CA LYS A 110 8.95 7.71 -2.93
C LYS A 110 9.83 6.64 -3.56
N SER A 111 9.23 5.53 -3.94
CA SER A 111 9.94 4.37 -4.47
C SER A 111 10.17 4.41 -5.99
N TYR A 112 9.64 5.40 -6.68
CA TYR A 112 9.72 5.44 -8.15
C TYR A 112 11.16 5.54 -8.65
N HIS A 113 11.99 6.39 -8.03
CA HIS A 113 13.38 6.57 -8.42
C HIS A 113 14.19 5.26 -8.35
N ASP A 114 14.00 4.48 -7.30
CA ASP A 114 14.83 3.32 -7.03
C ASP A 114 14.20 2.01 -7.57
N LEU A 115 12.86 1.93 -7.63
CA LEU A 115 12.12 0.70 -7.93
C LEU A 115 11.18 0.82 -9.14
N GLY A 116 11.01 2.01 -9.71
CA GLY A 116 10.12 2.25 -10.85
C GLY A 116 8.63 2.02 -10.53
N THR A 117 8.23 2.06 -9.25
CA THR A 117 6.86 1.78 -8.84
C THR A 117 6.26 2.88 -7.97
N PHE A 118 4.94 2.98 -8.00
CA PHE A 118 4.15 3.85 -7.14
C PHE A 118 3.44 3.04 -6.05
N TYR A 119 2.97 3.73 -5.01
CA TYR A 119 2.01 3.18 -4.05
C TYR A 119 0.73 4.04 -4.05
N PRO A 120 -0.42 3.46 -4.44
CA PRO A 120 -0.60 2.10 -4.92
C PRO A 120 0.05 1.85 -6.29
N ASN A 121 0.18 0.55 -6.65
CA ASN A 121 0.71 0.14 -7.94
C ASN A 121 -0.09 0.78 -9.08
N GLY A 122 0.61 1.35 -10.08
CA GLY A 122 -0.01 2.06 -11.21
C GLY A 122 -1.01 1.23 -12.02
N ARG A 123 -0.94 -0.11 -11.95
CA ARG A 123 -1.94 -1.00 -12.57
C ARG A 123 -3.37 -0.75 -12.09
N TYR A 124 -3.54 -0.20 -10.87
CA TYR A 124 -4.84 0.09 -10.27
C TYR A 124 -5.35 1.50 -10.55
N PHE A 125 -4.59 2.38 -11.20
CA PHE A 125 -5.05 3.75 -11.50
C PHE A 125 -6.36 3.80 -12.31
N PRO A 126 -6.56 2.95 -13.34
CA PRO A 126 -7.85 2.89 -14.04
C PRO A 126 -9.01 2.47 -13.13
N LEU A 127 -8.77 1.54 -12.19
CA LEU A 127 -9.76 1.13 -11.20
C LEU A 127 -10.12 2.28 -10.27
N LEU A 128 -9.12 2.96 -9.69
CA LEU A 128 -9.34 4.11 -8.82
C LEU A 128 -10.16 5.19 -9.52
N ARG A 129 -9.84 5.46 -10.79
CA ARG A 129 -10.61 6.40 -11.62
C ARG A 129 -12.05 5.94 -11.85
N GLY A 130 -12.25 4.66 -12.18
CA GLY A 130 -13.57 4.05 -12.37
C GLY A 130 -14.44 4.10 -11.12
N LEU A 131 -13.85 3.96 -9.96
CA LEU A 131 -14.51 4.06 -8.65
C LEU A 131 -14.75 5.52 -8.20
N GLY A 132 -14.28 6.52 -8.96
CA GLY A 132 -14.42 7.94 -8.62
C GLY A 132 -13.54 8.37 -7.44
N ILE A 133 -12.50 7.62 -7.11
CA ILE A 133 -11.56 7.98 -6.03
C ILE A 133 -10.74 9.19 -6.45
N ARG A 134 -10.78 10.25 -5.65
CA ARG A 134 -9.91 11.42 -5.82
C ARG A 134 -8.49 11.09 -5.37
N VAL A 135 -7.49 11.56 -6.09
CA VAL A 135 -6.08 11.23 -5.82
C VAL A 135 -5.24 12.48 -5.58
N GLN A 136 -4.24 12.34 -4.74
CA GLN A 136 -3.20 13.32 -4.48
C GLN A 136 -1.84 12.69 -4.84
N VAL A 137 -0.90 13.47 -5.38
CA VAL A 137 0.44 12.97 -5.70
C VAL A 137 1.47 13.55 -4.74
N ASN A 138 2.09 12.69 -3.94
CA ASN A 138 3.11 13.06 -2.97
C ASN A 138 4.39 12.26 -3.16
N SER A 139 5.54 12.88 -2.82
CA SER A 139 6.85 12.22 -2.91
C SER A 139 7.21 11.43 -1.66
N ASP A 140 6.63 11.75 -0.48
CA ASP A 140 7.07 11.19 0.82
C ASP A 140 8.61 11.26 0.95
N SER A 141 9.19 12.37 0.44
CA SER A 141 10.64 12.48 0.30
C SER A 141 11.31 12.75 1.63
N HIS A 142 12.39 12.02 1.91
CA HIS A 142 13.29 12.23 3.05
C HIS A 142 14.57 12.99 2.64
N TYR A 143 14.69 13.33 1.35
CA TYR A 143 15.86 13.99 0.78
C TYR A 143 15.40 15.19 -0.07
N PRO A 144 15.97 16.40 0.13
CA PRO A 144 15.57 17.61 -0.61
C PRO A 144 15.62 17.45 -2.14
N GLU A 145 16.62 16.74 -2.66
CA GLU A 145 16.81 16.51 -4.09
C GLU A 145 15.76 15.58 -4.71
N ARG A 146 15.00 14.85 -3.88
CA ARG A 146 13.97 13.91 -4.32
C ARG A 146 12.54 14.43 -4.16
N ILE A 147 12.35 15.68 -3.77
CA ILE A 147 11.03 16.23 -3.48
C ILE A 147 10.04 16.13 -4.64
N ASN A 148 10.53 16.17 -5.88
CA ASN A 148 9.73 16.04 -7.09
C ASN A 148 9.94 14.69 -7.82
N SER A 149 10.68 13.75 -7.19
CA SER A 149 11.00 12.46 -7.82
C SER A 149 9.72 11.68 -8.11
N GLY A 150 9.58 11.19 -9.35
CA GLY A 150 8.44 10.39 -9.79
C GLY A 150 7.13 11.15 -9.97
N ARG A 151 7.04 12.45 -9.59
CA ARG A 151 5.80 13.24 -9.73
C ARG A 151 5.39 13.41 -11.21
N PRO A 152 6.28 13.80 -12.16
CA PRO A 152 5.89 13.88 -13.57
C PRO A 152 5.41 12.55 -14.16
N GLU A 153 6.04 11.45 -13.75
CA GLU A 153 5.68 10.09 -14.18
C GLU A 153 4.31 9.69 -13.64
N ALA A 154 4.05 9.97 -12.35
CA ALA A 154 2.74 9.72 -11.73
C ALA A 154 1.63 10.51 -12.43
N LEU A 155 1.85 11.80 -12.70
CA LEU A 155 0.88 12.64 -13.39
C LEU A 155 0.60 12.13 -14.82
N ARG A 156 1.64 11.70 -15.57
CA ARG A 156 1.46 11.06 -16.88
C ARG A 156 0.66 9.77 -16.78
N ALA A 157 0.97 8.91 -15.83
CA ALA A 157 0.25 7.65 -15.63
C ALA A 157 -1.21 7.87 -15.21
N LEU A 158 -1.48 8.85 -14.35
CA LEU A 158 -2.84 9.24 -13.97
C LEU A 158 -3.63 9.78 -15.17
N LYS A 159 -3.01 10.63 -16.00
CA LYS A 159 -3.63 11.14 -17.22
C LYS A 159 -4.00 10.01 -18.19
N GLN A 160 -3.10 9.04 -18.37
CA GLN A 160 -3.36 7.83 -19.18
C GLN A 160 -4.51 6.98 -18.60
N ALA A 161 -4.67 6.96 -17.28
CA ALA A 161 -5.76 6.29 -16.60
C ALA A 161 -7.10 7.07 -16.63
N GLY A 162 -7.12 8.28 -17.24
CA GLY A 162 -8.32 9.10 -17.41
C GLY A 162 -8.56 10.13 -16.31
N TYR A 163 -7.59 10.40 -15.46
CA TYR A 163 -7.67 11.53 -14.53
C TYR A 163 -7.36 12.84 -15.25
N GLU A 164 -8.21 13.85 -15.01
CA GLU A 164 -8.01 15.22 -15.51
C GLU A 164 -7.44 16.12 -14.41
N THR A 165 -7.69 15.79 -13.15
CA THR A 165 -7.29 16.58 -11.97
C THR A 165 -6.66 15.70 -10.91
N VAL A 166 -5.87 16.33 -10.03
CA VAL A 166 -5.42 15.79 -8.75
C VAL A 166 -5.84 16.73 -7.62
N MET A 167 -5.91 16.20 -6.41
CA MET A 167 -6.23 17.01 -5.23
C MET A 167 -4.96 17.65 -4.69
N GLU A 168 -5.04 18.94 -4.37
CA GLU A 168 -4.01 19.67 -3.64
C GLU A 168 -4.65 20.46 -2.50
N MET A 169 -3.91 20.59 -1.39
CA MET A 169 -4.39 21.41 -0.27
C MET A 169 -3.86 22.84 -0.41
N TYR A 170 -4.79 23.78 -0.47
CA TYR A 170 -4.46 25.21 -0.50
C TYR A 170 -5.25 25.94 0.59
N ASN A 171 -4.54 26.63 1.46
CA ASN A 171 -5.15 27.36 2.61
C ASN A 171 -6.08 26.48 3.47
N GLY A 172 -5.72 25.22 3.70
CA GLY A 172 -6.50 24.28 4.51
C GLY A 172 -7.74 23.71 3.83
N VAL A 173 -7.90 23.91 2.51
CA VAL A 173 -9.02 23.40 1.72
C VAL A 173 -8.50 22.54 0.58
N TRP A 174 -9.10 21.35 0.40
CA TRP A 174 -8.84 20.48 -0.73
C TRP A 174 -9.42 21.07 -2.02
N GLN A 175 -8.60 21.19 -3.06
CA GLN A 175 -8.98 21.72 -4.37
C GLN A 175 -8.55 20.77 -5.47
N GLU A 176 -9.38 20.69 -6.52
CA GLU A 176 -9.02 19.97 -7.73
C GLU A 176 -8.12 20.85 -8.61
N MET A 177 -6.94 20.36 -8.88
CA MET A 177 -5.95 21.04 -9.73
C MET A 177 -5.78 20.27 -11.04
N PRO A 178 -5.84 20.93 -12.21
CA PRO A 178 -5.68 20.25 -13.48
C PRO A 178 -4.31 19.61 -13.63
N ILE A 179 -4.26 18.41 -14.20
CA ILE A 179 -2.99 17.76 -14.58
C ILE A 179 -2.46 18.45 -15.82
N VAL A 180 -1.38 19.20 -15.64
CA VAL A 180 -0.58 19.83 -16.71
C VAL A 180 0.71 19.03 -16.88
N LEU A 181 1.00 18.56 -18.10
CA LEU A 181 2.18 17.74 -18.45
C LEU A 181 3.24 18.55 -19.16
#